data_250aabf5b6a26f6ba75733f17283ff39
#
_entry.id   250aabf5b6a26f6ba75733f17283ff39
#
_cell.length_a   1.000
_cell.length_b   1.000
_cell.length_c   1.000
_cell.angle_alpha   90.00
_cell.angle_beta   90.00
_cell.angle_gamma   90.00
#
_symmetry.space_group_name_H-M   'P 1'
#
loop_
_entity.id
_entity.type
_entity.pdbx_description
1 polymer ?
#
loop_
_entity_poly.entity_id
_entity_poly.type
_entity_poly.pdbx_seq_one_letter_code
_entity_poly.pdbx_strand_id
1 'polypeptide(L)'
;MTEQPARTVAAFDFDGTITRSDTMLVFLGRSLGWRPLAAALVAQSPSITRAVVGGGSRDTAKEALFRHLLAGRPLAPLEQAAEAFADHLLAGRLRQDTLQRISAHRAAGHELVVVSASPELWVGPVARRLGFTATLATRLEVGPDGCLTGGLVGRNCRGPEKVQRLREWLGDDEAILLAYGDSAGDSEMLAFAGEGGLRLNRERGRRRR
;
A
#
# COMPACT_ATOMS: atom_id res chain seq x y z
N MET A 1 36.54 -10.89 -17.10
CA MET A 1 35.26 -10.14 -17.12
C MET A 1 34.46 -10.63 -15.93
N THR A 2 34.43 -9.89 -14.84
CA THR A 2 33.56 -10.21 -13.69
C THR A 2 32.14 -9.88 -14.11
N GLU A 3 31.28 -10.89 -14.32
CA GLU A 3 29.85 -10.70 -14.45
C GLU A 3 29.38 -9.92 -13.21
N GLN A 4 28.87 -8.72 -13.42
CA GLN A 4 28.15 -8.04 -12.34
C GLN A 4 26.95 -8.91 -11.96
N PRO A 5 26.71 -9.16 -10.66
CA PRO A 5 25.54 -9.94 -10.26
C PRO A 5 24.28 -9.26 -10.81
N ALA A 6 23.40 -10.05 -11.42
CA ALA A 6 22.15 -9.55 -11.98
C ALA A 6 21.36 -8.77 -10.91
N ARG A 7 20.89 -7.58 -11.26
CA ARG A 7 20.04 -6.75 -10.40
C ARG A 7 18.87 -7.61 -9.91
N THR A 8 18.67 -7.70 -8.59
CA THR A 8 17.57 -8.46 -8.00
C THR A 8 16.68 -7.53 -7.21
N VAL A 9 15.39 -7.57 -7.49
CA VAL A 9 14.36 -6.72 -6.88
C VAL A 9 13.34 -7.58 -6.14
N ALA A 10 13.04 -7.24 -4.89
CA ALA A 10 11.99 -7.84 -4.10
C ALA A 10 10.85 -6.83 -3.88
N ALA A 11 9.73 -7.04 -4.56
CA ALA A 11 8.53 -6.23 -4.51
C ALA A 11 7.52 -6.79 -3.48
N PHE A 12 7.06 -5.95 -2.56
CA PHE A 12 6.13 -6.34 -1.52
C PHE A 12 4.85 -5.52 -1.61
N ASP A 13 3.69 -6.18 -1.59
CA ASP A 13 2.46 -5.50 -1.22
C ASP A 13 2.50 -5.08 0.26
N PHE A 14 1.63 -4.16 0.65
CA PHE A 14 1.63 -3.57 1.98
C PHE A 14 0.59 -4.19 2.92
N ASP A 15 -0.71 -4.02 2.59
CA ASP A 15 -1.82 -4.38 3.46
C ASP A 15 -2.10 -5.88 3.46
N GLY A 16 -1.92 -6.55 4.61
CA GLY A 16 -2.02 -8.01 4.72
C GLY A 16 -0.74 -8.75 4.32
N THR A 17 0.23 -8.06 3.70
CA THR A 17 1.53 -8.58 3.29
C THR A 17 2.64 -8.11 4.23
N ILE A 18 2.94 -6.81 4.32
CA ILE A 18 3.86 -6.25 5.31
C ILE A 18 3.13 -6.06 6.64
N THR A 19 1.92 -5.50 6.59
CA THR A 19 1.06 -5.35 7.76
C THR A 19 0.16 -6.57 7.96
N ARG A 20 -0.34 -6.76 9.19
CA ARG A 20 -1.25 -7.88 9.51
C ARG A 20 -2.67 -7.68 8.96
N SER A 21 -3.06 -6.47 8.64
CA SER A 21 -4.41 -6.11 8.19
C SER A 21 -4.39 -4.84 7.35
N ASP A 22 -5.52 -4.53 6.72
CA ASP A 22 -5.75 -3.27 6.02
C ASP A 22 -5.52 -2.07 6.94
N THR A 23 -4.79 -1.08 6.45
CA THR A 23 -4.36 0.09 7.22
C THR A 23 -5.20 1.33 6.95
N MET A 24 -5.99 1.36 5.86
CA MET A 24 -6.69 2.56 5.41
C MET A 24 -7.67 3.11 6.47
N LEU A 25 -8.59 2.27 6.94
CA LEU A 25 -9.57 2.72 7.94
C LEU A 25 -8.92 3.03 9.29
N VAL A 26 -7.85 2.29 9.64
CA VAL A 26 -7.11 2.53 10.88
C VAL A 26 -6.40 3.87 10.83
N PHE A 27 -5.72 4.19 9.72
CA PHE A 27 -5.08 5.49 9.51
C PHE A 27 -6.10 6.62 9.58
N LEU A 28 -7.18 6.54 8.79
CA LEU A 28 -8.22 7.58 8.75
C LEU A 28 -8.88 7.79 10.12
N GLY A 29 -9.21 6.71 10.83
CA GLY A 29 -9.81 6.79 12.16
C GLY A 29 -8.89 7.42 13.20
N ARG A 30 -7.58 7.13 13.14
CA ARG A 30 -6.60 7.71 14.07
C ARG A 30 -6.26 9.16 13.76
N SER A 31 -6.20 9.52 12.47
CA SER A 31 -5.80 10.86 12.03
C SER A 31 -6.97 11.86 12.05
N LEU A 32 -8.18 11.41 11.72
CA LEU A 32 -9.34 12.27 11.58
C LEU A 32 -10.37 12.10 12.70
N GLY A 33 -10.23 11.04 13.50
CA GLY A 33 -11.20 10.64 14.50
C GLY A 33 -12.18 9.57 13.99
N TRP A 34 -12.59 8.69 14.89
CA TRP A 34 -13.51 7.58 14.56
C TRP A 34 -14.94 8.01 14.27
N ARG A 35 -15.40 9.14 14.88
CA ARG A 35 -16.75 9.68 14.64
C ARG A 35 -16.92 10.21 13.21
N PRO A 36 -16.04 11.09 12.68
CA PRO A 36 -16.09 11.50 11.27
C PRO A 36 -15.99 10.32 10.30
N LEU A 37 -15.12 9.34 10.58
CA LEU A 37 -15.00 8.14 9.77
C LEU A 37 -16.29 7.33 9.74
N ALA A 38 -16.90 7.08 10.90
CA ALA A 38 -18.17 6.36 11.00
C ALA A 38 -19.30 7.08 10.24
N ALA A 39 -19.40 8.41 10.40
CA ALA A 39 -20.38 9.22 9.67
C ALA A 39 -20.17 9.14 8.15
N ALA A 40 -18.92 9.19 7.69
CA ALA A 40 -18.57 9.05 6.26
C ALA A 40 -18.94 7.67 5.72
N LEU A 41 -18.66 6.60 6.45
CA LEU A 41 -19.01 5.24 6.06
C LEU A 41 -20.54 5.05 5.97
N VAL A 42 -21.30 5.63 6.89
CA VAL A 42 -22.76 5.62 6.83
C VAL A 42 -23.28 6.42 5.63
N ALA A 43 -22.76 7.63 5.41
CA ALA A 43 -23.14 8.48 4.27
C ALA A 43 -22.80 7.84 2.93
N GLN A 44 -21.71 7.08 2.85
CA GLN A 44 -21.27 6.37 1.63
C GLN A 44 -21.85 4.95 1.52
N SER A 45 -22.67 4.49 2.48
CA SER A 45 -23.21 3.13 2.49
C SER A 45 -23.96 2.75 1.20
N PRO A 46 -24.75 3.62 0.52
CA PRO A 46 -25.37 3.29 -0.76
C PRO A 46 -24.34 3.04 -1.86
N SER A 47 -23.26 3.81 -1.88
CA SER A 47 -22.17 3.64 -2.87
C SER A 47 -21.35 2.39 -2.59
N ILE A 48 -21.08 2.10 -1.33
CA ILE A 48 -20.39 0.88 -0.88
C ILE A 48 -21.23 -0.36 -1.21
N THR A 49 -22.54 -0.33 -0.91
CA THR A 49 -23.47 -1.42 -1.23
C THR A 49 -23.56 -1.65 -2.74
N ARG A 50 -23.64 -0.57 -3.52
CA ARG A 50 -23.65 -0.67 -5.00
C ARG A 50 -22.34 -1.24 -5.54
N ALA A 51 -21.19 -0.89 -4.93
CA ALA A 51 -19.90 -1.44 -5.30
C ALA A 51 -19.77 -2.94 -4.95
N VAL A 52 -20.42 -3.40 -3.88
CA VAL A 52 -20.37 -4.79 -3.43
C VAL A 52 -21.39 -5.67 -4.19
N VAL A 53 -22.60 -5.17 -4.43
CA VAL A 53 -23.73 -5.94 -4.98
C VAL A 53 -23.96 -5.68 -6.48
N GLY A 54 -23.63 -4.47 -6.96
CA GLY A 54 -23.97 -3.99 -8.30
C GLY A 54 -22.80 -3.88 -9.28
N GLY A 55 -21.63 -4.50 -9.02
CA GLY A 55 -20.48 -4.45 -9.94
C GLY A 55 -19.73 -3.10 -9.95
N GLY A 56 -19.97 -2.23 -8.98
CA GLY A 56 -19.18 -1.02 -8.78
C GLY A 56 -17.76 -1.38 -8.31
N SER A 57 -16.76 -0.61 -8.77
CA SER A 57 -15.36 -0.83 -8.42
C SER A 57 -15.11 -0.48 -6.95
N ARG A 58 -14.31 -1.30 -6.24
CA ARG A 58 -13.78 -0.96 -4.92
C ARG A 58 -12.98 0.36 -4.94
N ASP A 59 -12.41 0.68 -6.08
CA ASP A 59 -11.64 1.91 -6.28
C ASP A 59 -12.55 3.14 -6.25
N THR A 60 -13.72 3.07 -6.88
CA THR A 60 -14.74 4.15 -6.85
C THR A 60 -15.22 4.43 -5.43
N ALA A 61 -15.48 3.39 -4.63
CA ALA A 61 -15.91 3.55 -3.24
C ALA A 61 -14.79 4.17 -2.38
N LYS A 62 -13.54 3.79 -2.62
CA LYS A 62 -12.37 4.35 -1.95
C LYS A 62 -12.17 5.83 -2.29
N GLU A 63 -12.25 6.19 -3.57
CA GLU A 63 -12.14 7.58 -4.03
C GLU A 63 -13.27 8.45 -3.43
N ALA A 64 -14.49 7.94 -3.40
CA ALA A 64 -15.61 8.64 -2.78
C ALA A 64 -15.36 8.89 -1.28
N LEU A 65 -14.80 7.91 -0.56
CA LEU A 65 -14.42 8.05 0.84
C LEU A 65 -13.31 9.09 1.02
N PHE A 66 -12.28 9.08 0.18
CA PHE A 66 -11.20 10.06 0.23
C PHE A 66 -11.72 11.48 -0.06
N ARG A 67 -12.55 11.63 -1.08
CA ARG A 67 -13.17 12.94 -1.40
C ARG A 67 -13.97 13.46 -0.22
N HIS A 68 -14.74 12.61 0.44
CA HIS A 68 -15.56 13.01 1.59
C HIS A 68 -14.72 13.36 2.82
N LEU A 69 -13.66 12.61 3.10
CA LEU A 69 -12.87 12.74 4.34
C LEU A 69 -11.65 13.65 4.20
N LEU A 70 -11.05 13.73 3.02
CA LEU A 70 -9.76 14.39 2.84
C LEU A 70 -9.83 15.70 2.07
N ALA A 71 -10.86 15.94 1.24
CA ALA A 71 -10.96 17.17 0.47
C ALA A 71 -10.92 18.41 1.37
N GLY A 72 -10.09 19.40 0.99
CA GLY A 72 -9.87 20.65 1.72
C GLY A 72 -9.03 20.53 2.98
N ARG A 73 -8.47 19.35 3.29
CA ARG A 73 -7.58 19.20 4.46
C ARG A 73 -6.14 19.53 4.10
N PRO A 74 -5.45 20.32 4.92
CA PRO A 74 -4.02 20.56 4.75
C PRO A 74 -3.23 19.25 4.81
N LEU A 75 -2.25 19.09 3.91
CA LEU A 75 -1.43 17.88 3.84
C LEU A 75 -0.51 17.73 5.06
N ALA A 76 0.14 18.80 5.50
CA ALA A 76 1.18 18.76 6.53
C ALA A 76 0.76 18.10 7.87
N PRO A 77 -0.43 18.36 8.45
CA PRO A 77 -0.87 17.63 9.63
C PRO A 77 -1.07 16.13 9.39
N LEU A 78 -1.45 15.73 8.18
CA LEU A 78 -1.63 14.33 7.83
C LEU A 78 -0.30 13.61 7.63
N GLU A 79 0.72 14.31 7.13
CA GLU A 79 2.11 13.80 7.07
C GLU A 79 2.65 13.54 8.48
N GLN A 80 2.45 14.46 9.42
CA GLN A 80 2.80 14.24 10.81
C GLN A 80 2.06 13.04 11.43
N ALA A 81 0.77 12.92 11.15
CA ALA A 81 -0.03 11.77 11.59
C ALA A 81 0.48 10.46 10.96
N ALA A 82 0.95 10.49 9.71
CA ALA A 82 1.50 9.33 9.03
C ALA A 82 2.84 8.87 9.64
N GLU A 83 3.69 9.80 10.08
CA GLU A 83 4.92 9.45 10.82
C GLU A 83 4.58 8.76 12.16
N ALA A 84 3.66 9.33 12.94
CA ALA A 84 3.20 8.70 14.18
C ALA A 84 2.48 7.36 13.94
N PHE A 85 1.79 7.22 12.80
CA PHE A 85 1.16 5.96 12.41
C PHE A 85 2.19 4.89 12.04
N ALA A 86 3.30 5.28 11.42
CA ALA A 86 4.40 4.35 11.14
C ALA A 86 4.97 3.78 12.45
N ASP A 87 5.18 4.61 13.49
CA ASP A 87 5.60 4.13 14.81
C ASP A 87 4.61 3.12 15.39
N HIS A 88 3.30 3.42 15.27
CA HIS A 88 2.26 2.50 15.72
C HIS A 88 2.29 1.15 14.99
N LEU A 89 2.55 1.12 13.68
CA LEU A 89 2.64 -0.11 12.93
C LEU A 89 3.90 -0.92 13.30
N LEU A 90 5.03 -0.26 13.41
CA LEU A 90 6.30 -0.86 13.79
C LEU A 90 6.27 -1.47 15.20
N ALA A 91 5.48 -0.89 16.11
CA ALA A 91 5.33 -1.38 17.49
C ALA A 91 4.60 -2.74 17.62
N GLY A 92 4.30 -3.46 16.53
CA GLY A 92 3.77 -4.82 16.60
C GLY A 92 2.59 -5.11 15.66
N ARG A 93 2.39 -4.30 14.64
CA ARG A 93 1.34 -4.50 13.62
C ARG A 93 1.87 -5.09 12.32
N LEU A 94 3.18 -5.32 12.22
CA LEU A 94 3.81 -5.93 11.06
C LEU A 94 3.86 -7.46 11.19
N ARG A 95 3.89 -8.13 10.06
CA ARG A 95 4.01 -9.57 9.95
C ARG A 95 5.45 -10.01 10.15
N GLN A 96 5.69 -10.89 11.09
CA GLN A 96 7.05 -11.35 11.41
C GLN A 96 7.68 -12.17 10.29
N ASP A 97 6.88 -13.02 9.61
CA ASP A 97 7.34 -13.81 8.46
C ASP A 97 7.78 -12.92 7.29
N THR A 98 7.07 -11.81 7.05
CA THR A 98 7.43 -10.84 6.02
C THR A 98 8.66 -10.02 6.44
N LEU A 99 8.77 -9.62 7.70
CA LEU A 99 9.97 -8.92 8.19
C LEU A 99 11.23 -9.79 8.07
N GLN A 100 11.14 -11.09 8.29
CA GLN A 100 12.24 -12.03 8.07
C GLN A 100 12.64 -12.07 6.59
N ARG A 101 11.68 -12.10 5.65
CA ARG A 101 11.94 -12.05 4.21
C ARG A 101 12.62 -10.75 3.80
N ILE A 102 12.10 -9.60 4.26
CA ILE A 102 12.69 -8.28 4.03
C ILE A 102 14.15 -8.25 4.51
N SER A 103 14.40 -8.79 5.71
CA SER A 103 15.76 -8.88 6.25
C SER A 103 16.68 -9.77 5.41
N ALA A 104 16.18 -10.91 4.94
CA ALA A 104 16.95 -11.84 4.09
C ALA A 104 17.28 -11.20 2.74
N HIS A 105 16.33 -10.54 2.09
CA HIS A 105 16.58 -9.83 0.83
C HIS A 105 17.59 -8.71 0.99
N ARG A 106 17.48 -7.94 2.08
CA ARG A 106 18.46 -6.89 2.38
C ARG A 106 19.86 -7.45 2.59
N ALA A 107 19.99 -8.56 3.34
CA ALA A 107 21.27 -9.21 3.58
C ALA A 107 21.89 -9.77 2.29
N ALA A 108 21.06 -10.14 1.31
CA ALA A 108 21.48 -10.58 -0.01
C ALA A 108 21.79 -9.42 -0.98
N GLY A 109 21.65 -8.16 -0.56
CA GLY A 109 21.88 -6.98 -1.40
C GLY A 109 20.78 -6.72 -2.43
N HIS A 110 19.59 -7.31 -2.29
CA HIS A 110 18.46 -7.09 -3.19
C HIS A 110 17.83 -5.71 -2.95
N GLU A 111 17.36 -5.06 -4.00
CA GLU A 111 16.56 -3.85 -3.89
C GLU A 111 15.16 -4.19 -3.36
N LEU A 112 14.67 -3.39 -2.43
CA LEU A 112 13.37 -3.59 -1.79
C LEU A 112 12.40 -2.53 -2.28
N VAL A 113 11.23 -2.95 -2.78
CA VAL A 113 10.19 -2.05 -3.30
C VAL A 113 8.84 -2.38 -2.68
N VAL A 114 8.15 -1.36 -2.13
CA VAL A 114 6.74 -1.50 -1.75
C VAL A 114 5.85 -1.13 -2.92
N VAL A 115 4.86 -1.98 -3.22
CA VAL A 115 3.89 -1.75 -4.30
C VAL A 115 2.47 -1.86 -3.74
N SER A 116 1.80 -0.74 -3.48
CA SER A 116 0.58 -0.74 -2.66
C SER A 116 -0.58 0.07 -3.23
N ALA A 117 -1.77 -0.48 -3.09
CA ALA A 117 -3.00 0.28 -3.31
C ALA A 117 -3.23 1.33 -2.20
N SER A 118 -2.67 1.16 -1.01
CA SER A 118 -2.77 2.18 0.04
C SER A 118 -1.98 3.44 -0.32
N PRO A 119 -2.44 4.62 0.10
CA PRO A 119 -1.74 5.87 -0.18
C PRO A 119 -0.31 5.95 0.31
N GLU A 120 0.55 6.50 -0.55
CA GLU A 120 1.96 6.75 -0.26
C GLU A 120 2.15 7.56 1.02
N LEU A 121 1.20 8.44 1.33
CA LEU A 121 1.18 9.28 2.53
C LEU A 121 1.54 8.51 3.80
N TRP A 122 0.98 7.31 4.01
CA TRP A 122 1.28 6.51 5.21
C TRP A 122 2.09 5.24 4.92
N VAL A 123 2.13 4.78 3.68
CA VAL A 123 3.00 3.66 3.29
C VAL A 123 4.47 4.09 3.29
N GLY A 124 4.77 5.27 2.75
CA GLY A 124 6.12 5.81 2.62
C GLY A 124 6.92 5.88 3.92
N PRO A 125 6.38 6.45 5.02
CA PRO A 125 7.07 6.46 6.31
C PRO A 125 7.45 5.07 6.84
N VAL A 126 6.59 4.08 6.67
CA VAL A 126 6.88 2.69 7.07
C VAL A 126 7.96 2.08 6.17
N ALA A 127 7.81 2.26 4.85
CA ALA A 127 8.76 1.75 3.87
C ALA A 127 10.19 2.29 4.13
N ARG A 128 10.33 3.60 4.34
CA ARG A 128 11.62 4.23 4.68
C ARG A 128 12.25 3.61 5.94
N ARG A 129 11.46 3.43 7.00
CA ARG A 129 11.97 2.85 8.27
C ARG A 129 12.33 1.37 8.14
N LEU A 130 11.69 0.64 7.24
CA LEU A 130 12.04 -0.73 6.90
C LEU A 130 13.17 -0.83 5.88
N GLY A 131 13.71 0.29 5.37
CA GLY A 131 14.84 0.35 4.45
C GLY A 131 14.49 -0.06 3.02
N PHE A 132 13.27 0.21 2.57
CA PHE A 132 12.88 0.05 1.18
C PHE A 132 13.51 1.13 0.30
N THR A 133 13.94 0.74 -0.90
CA THR A 133 14.55 1.61 -1.90
C THR A 133 13.51 2.51 -2.57
N ALA A 134 12.31 1.98 -2.79
CA ALA A 134 11.22 2.71 -3.43
C ALA A 134 9.84 2.35 -2.84
N THR A 135 8.90 3.30 -3.00
CA THR A 135 7.49 3.13 -2.66
C THR A 135 6.64 3.48 -3.87
N LEU A 136 6.06 2.46 -4.50
CA LEU A 136 5.14 2.58 -5.62
C LEU A 136 3.71 2.42 -5.09
N ALA A 137 3.14 3.50 -4.60
CA ALA A 137 1.85 3.46 -3.91
C ALA A 137 0.85 4.44 -4.53
N THR A 138 -0.42 4.34 -4.16
CA THR A 138 -1.44 5.28 -4.60
C THR A 138 -1.08 6.70 -4.14
N ARG A 139 -1.16 7.68 -5.03
CA ARG A 139 -0.82 9.07 -4.71
C ARG A 139 -2.09 9.90 -4.57
N LEU A 140 -2.19 10.59 -3.43
CA LEU A 140 -3.27 11.56 -3.21
C LEU A 140 -2.95 12.86 -3.95
N GLU A 141 -3.96 13.47 -4.53
CA GLU A 141 -3.82 14.74 -5.22
C GLU A 141 -3.83 15.91 -4.23
N VAL A 142 -2.87 16.82 -4.39
CA VAL A 142 -2.70 18.02 -3.57
C VAL A 142 -2.95 19.25 -4.44
N GLY A 143 -3.81 20.12 -4.00
CA GLY A 143 -4.09 21.40 -4.66
C GLY A 143 -2.96 22.42 -4.47
N PRO A 144 -3.01 23.54 -5.21
CA PRO A 144 -2.00 24.60 -5.13
C PRO A 144 -1.96 25.31 -3.78
N ASP A 145 -3.02 25.16 -2.98
CA ASP A 145 -3.14 25.67 -1.62
C ASP A 145 -2.51 24.76 -0.55
N GLY A 146 -1.91 23.62 -0.97
CA GLY A 146 -1.33 22.63 -0.06
C GLY A 146 -2.36 21.73 0.63
N CYS A 147 -3.62 21.80 0.19
CA CYS A 147 -4.69 20.94 0.70
C CYS A 147 -4.95 19.76 -0.25
N LEU A 148 -5.38 18.63 0.33
CA LEU A 148 -5.82 17.48 -0.45
C LEU A 148 -7.10 17.82 -1.21
N THR A 149 -7.20 17.44 -2.48
CA THR A 149 -8.43 17.59 -3.28
C THR A 149 -9.45 16.47 -2.99
N GLY A 150 -8.96 15.38 -2.39
CA GLY A 150 -9.70 14.13 -2.23
C GLY A 150 -9.65 13.24 -3.47
N GLY A 151 -8.97 13.68 -4.53
CA GLY A 151 -8.67 12.93 -5.75
C GLY A 151 -7.36 12.14 -5.64
N LEU A 152 -7.05 11.44 -6.72
CA LEU A 152 -5.81 10.68 -6.89
C LEU A 152 -4.99 11.25 -8.04
N VAL A 153 -3.67 11.21 -7.92
CA VAL A 153 -2.77 11.42 -9.06
C VAL A 153 -2.65 10.12 -9.84
N GLY A 154 -3.30 10.06 -10.99
CA GLY A 154 -3.39 8.85 -11.79
C GLY A 154 -4.35 7.82 -11.21
N ARG A 155 -4.06 6.54 -11.40
CA ARG A 155 -4.91 5.42 -10.97
C ARG A 155 -4.55 4.91 -9.58
N ASN A 156 -5.50 4.22 -8.93
CA ASN A 156 -5.21 3.44 -7.73
C ASN A 156 -4.21 2.31 -8.05
N CYS A 157 -3.12 2.21 -7.29
CA CYS A 157 -2.05 1.24 -7.49
C CYS A 157 -2.49 -0.18 -7.11
N ARG A 158 -3.38 -0.77 -7.93
CA ARG A 158 -3.98 -2.08 -7.71
C ARG A 158 -4.07 -2.87 -9.02
N GLY A 159 -3.92 -4.20 -8.95
CA GLY A 159 -4.02 -5.05 -10.12
C GLY A 159 -2.99 -4.69 -11.20
N PRO A 160 -3.42 -4.47 -12.46
CA PRO A 160 -2.52 -4.11 -13.56
C PRO A 160 -1.68 -2.85 -13.31
N GLU A 161 -2.20 -1.91 -12.54
CA GLU A 161 -1.49 -0.68 -12.21
C GLU A 161 -0.22 -0.94 -11.38
N LYS A 162 -0.21 -1.97 -10.52
CA LYS A 162 0.99 -2.40 -9.81
C LYS A 162 2.10 -2.81 -10.79
N VAL A 163 1.74 -3.56 -11.82
CA VAL A 163 2.69 -4.00 -12.86
C VAL A 163 3.19 -2.82 -13.68
N GLN A 164 2.30 -1.90 -14.07
CA GLN A 164 2.69 -0.72 -14.81
C GLN A 164 3.74 0.11 -14.05
N ARG A 165 3.49 0.42 -12.78
CA ARG A 165 4.44 1.19 -11.96
C ARG A 165 5.74 0.45 -11.70
N LEU A 166 5.69 -0.87 -11.54
CA LEU A 166 6.91 -1.68 -11.44
C LEU A 166 7.74 -1.61 -12.72
N ARG A 167 7.11 -1.73 -13.90
CA ARG A 167 7.81 -1.60 -15.18
C ARG A 167 8.43 -0.22 -15.36
N GLU A 168 7.67 0.84 -15.09
CA GLU A 168 8.17 2.21 -15.16
C GLU A 168 9.36 2.45 -14.23
N TRP A 169 9.33 1.86 -13.03
CA TRP A 169 10.41 1.98 -12.05
C TRP A 169 11.62 1.10 -12.39
N LEU A 170 11.41 -0.12 -12.91
CA LEU A 170 12.48 -1.02 -13.35
C LEU A 170 13.22 -0.46 -14.56
N GLY A 171 12.52 0.27 -15.45
CA GLY A 171 13.05 0.74 -16.72
C GLY A 171 13.38 -0.42 -17.66
N ASP A 172 14.40 -0.24 -18.49
CA ASP A 172 14.88 -1.24 -19.46
C ASP A 172 15.90 -2.21 -18.86
N ASP A 173 16.20 -2.09 -17.56
CA ASP A 173 17.19 -2.94 -16.89
C ASP A 173 16.66 -4.37 -16.71
N GLU A 174 17.46 -5.35 -17.11
CA GLU A 174 17.20 -6.75 -16.77
C GLU A 174 17.33 -6.94 -15.27
N ALA A 175 16.25 -7.36 -14.62
CA ALA A 175 16.22 -7.63 -13.20
C ALA A 175 15.50 -8.95 -12.90
N ILE A 176 16.03 -9.71 -11.94
CA ILE A 176 15.31 -10.82 -11.33
C ILE A 176 14.27 -10.22 -10.38
N LEU A 177 12.98 -10.44 -10.66
CA LEU A 177 11.89 -9.92 -9.84
C LEU A 177 11.34 -11.02 -8.93
N LEU A 178 11.32 -10.73 -7.64
CA LEU A 178 10.63 -11.52 -6.61
C LEU A 178 9.45 -10.69 -6.09
N ALA A 179 8.25 -11.25 -6.02
CA ALA A 179 7.07 -10.51 -5.63
C ALA A 179 6.27 -11.23 -4.53
N TYR A 180 5.79 -10.46 -3.56
CA TYR A 180 5.03 -10.94 -2.41
C TYR A 180 3.72 -10.18 -2.28
N GLY A 181 2.61 -10.90 -2.21
CA GLY A 181 1.26 -10.34 -2.05
C GLY A 181 0.31 -11.34 -1.40
N ASP A 182 -0.84 -10.88 -0.88
CA ASP A 182 -1.80 -11.74 -0.17
C ASP A 182 -3.19 -11.77 -0.81
N SER A 183 -3.48 -10.84 -1.69
CA SER A 183 -4.83 -10.59 -2.20
C SER A 183 -4.98 -10.81 -3.71
N ALA A 184 -6.22 -10.76 -4.20
CA ALA A 184 -6.49 -10.76 -5.63
C ALA A 184 -5.96 -9.49 -6.33
N GLY A 185 -5.77 -8.39 -5.60
CA GLY A 185 -5.19 -7.16 -6.14
C GLY A 185 -3.70 -7.26 -6.46
N ASP A 186 -3.05 -8.38 -6.12
CA ASP A 186 -1.63 -8.63 -6.35
C ASP A 186 -1.39 -9.67 -7.45
N SER A 187 -2.47 -10.26 -7.99
CA SER A 187 -2.38 -11.40 -8.92
C SER A 187 -1.51 -11.08 -10.13
N GLU A 188 -1.67 -9.90 -10.71
CA GLU A 188 -0.91 -9.46 -11.88
C GLU A 188 0.56 -9.20 -11.53
N MET A 189 0.83 -8.62 -10.37
CA MET A 189 2.20 -8.40 -9.89
C MET A 189 2.92 -9.74 -9.63
N LEU A 190 2.24 -10.70 -9.01
CA LEU A 190 2.78 -12.04 -8.78
C LEU A 190 3.01 -12.78 -10.09
N ALA A 191 2.08 -12.70 -11.05
CA ALA A 191 2.24 -13.28 -12.36
C ALA A 191 3.36 -12.62 -13.17
N PHE A 192 3.56 -11.30 -13.02
CA PHE A 192 4.64 -10.57 -13.66
C PHE A 192 6.02 -11.02 -13.17
N ALA A 193 6.15 -11.39 -11.91
CA ALA A 193 7.36 -11.97 -11.33
C ALA A 193 7.57 -13.45 -11.73
N GLY A 194 6.62 -14.09 -12.38
CA GLY A 194 6.73 -15.50 -12.79
C GLY A 194 6.96 -16.44 -11.60
N GLU A 195 8.03 -17.25 -11.68
CA GLU A 195 8.42 -18.17 -10.58
C GLU A 195 8.82 -17.44 -9.29
N GLY A 196 9.19 -16.16 -9.37
CA GLY A 196 9.49 -15.30 -8.22
C GLY A 196 8.26 -14.78 -7.48
N GLY A 197 7.05 -15.04 -7.99
CA GLY A 197 5.79 -14.58 -7.39
C GLY A 197 5.31 -15.50 -6.28
N LEU A 198 5.20 -15.01 -5.04
CA LEU A 198 4.74 -15.78 -3.89
C LEU A 198 3.50 -15.14 -3.24
N ARG A 199 2.38 -15.85 -3.28
CA ARG A 199 1.18 -15.47 -2.53
C ARG A 199 1.31 -15.88 -1.07
N LEU A 200 1.25 -14.88 -0.18
CA LEU A 200 1.28 -15.11 1.27
C LEU A 200 -0.12 -15.38 1.79
N ASN A 201 -0.26 -16.34 2.69
CA ASN A 201 -1.51 -16.59 3.38
C ASN A 201 -1.77 -15.47 4.40
N ARG A 202 -2.98 -14.91 4.40
CA ARG A 202 -3.39 -13.97 5.47
C ARG A 202 -3.30 -14.66 6.82
N GLU A 203 -2.64 -14.02 7.80
CA GLU A 203 -2.75 -14.45 9.19
C GLU A 203 -4.23 -14.39 9.59
N ARG A 204 -4.89 -15.54 9.72
CA ARG A 204 -6.20 -15.61 10.39
C ARG A 204 -5.95 -15.20 11.84
N GLY A 205 -6.47 -14.04 12.22
CA GLY A 205 -6.33 -13.53 13.58
C GLY A 205 -6.67 -14.67 14.57
N ARG A 206 -5.69 -15.11 15.33
CA ARG A 206 -5.96 -15.98 16.50
C ARG A 206 -6.88 -15.18 17.40
N ARG A 207 -8.18 -15.51 17.40
CA ARG A 207 -9.07 -15.11 18.49
C ARG A 207 -8.40 -15.62 19.77
N ARG A 208 -7.83 -14.71 20.56
CA ARG A 208 -7.48 -15.04 21.93
C ARG A 208 -8.80 -15.44 22.62
N ARG A 209 -8.89 -16.70 23.00
CA ARG A 209 -9.90 -17.17 23.95
C ARG A 209 -9.56 -16.61 25.33
#